data_0b455e9eda2ee12451fa0488bf7bd871
#
_entry.id   0b455e9eda2ee12451fa0488bf7bd871
#
_cell.length_a   1.000
_cell.length_b   1.000
_cell.length_c   1.000
_cell.angle_alpha   90.00
_cell.angle_beta   90.00
_cell.angle_gamma   90.00
#
_symmetry.space_group_name_H-M   'P 1'
#
loop_
_entity.id
_entity.type
_entity.pdbx_description
1 polymer ?
#
loop_
_entity_poly.entity_id
_entity_poly.type
_entity_poly.pdbx_seq_one_letter_code
_entity_poly.pdbx_strand_id
1 'polypeptide(L)'
;MKRWQLWLGVLISILFIWLALRGLALDRFWDAVRGANYWWLLPGIGVYFVAVWARAWRWHYLLRPIKSVPTREMFPITAIGYMGNNIYPARAGEVLRAVVLKRRHGISISAALATIIVERIFDGVVMLGFVFGNLPELARLTQGSGFVGNIEQLTLIGAGVFALALVAFLLAAMFPTASLRLGDWLIRRLVPDRWRERAAGLTHKFLGGLAALRSPFGIFMIFITSVVIWLLETGKYWFVMQAFDFDVSFFALMLMNGIVNLATTIPSAPGYIGTFDAPGIAVLGAYGVEQATAAGYTLVLHGALWLPVTLLGAYFLAREGIRWNDALRNEVREAESDPAGGRV
;
A
#
# COMPACT_ATOMS: atom_id res chain seq x y z
N MET A 1 7.69 -18.04 -6.99
CA MET A 1 8.74 -16.99 -6.87
C MET A 1 10.12 -17.65 -6.93
N LYS A 2 11.06 -17.06 -7.67
CA LYS A 2 12.44 -17.57 -7.70
C LYS A 2 13.09 -17.23 -6.35
N ARG A 3 13.79 -18.18 -5.74
CA ARG A 3 14.43 -18.05 -4.41
C ARG A 3 15.31 -16.80 -4.26
N TRP A 4 15.94 -16.32 -5.35
CA TRP A 4 16.79 -15.13 -5.32
C TRP A 4 16.04 -13.83 -4.99
N GLN A 5 14.76 -13.69 -5.38
CA GLN A 5 13.96 -12.50 -5.07
C GLN A 5 13.69 -12.36 -3.57
N LEU A 6 13.52 -13.49 -2.88
CA LEU A 6 13.36 -13.52 -1.43
C LEU A 6 14.67 -13.11 -0.73
N TRP A 7 15.81 -13.65 -1.20
CA TRP A 7 17.12 -13.30 -0.65
C TRP A 7 17.48 -11.83 -0.90
N LEU A 8 17.14 -11.28 -2.08
CA LEU A 8 17.31 -9.86 -2.35
C LEU A 8 16.51 -8.99 -1.37
N GLY A 9 15.24 -9.32 -1.13
CA GLY A 9 14.42 -8.62 -0.15
C GLY A 9 14.99 -8.69 1.27
N VAL A 10 15.48 -9.86 1.69
CA VAL A 10 16.15 -10.03 2.98
C VAL A 10 17.42 -9.17 3.07
N LEU A 11 18.24 -9.13 2.03
CA LEU A 11 19.47 -8.34 1.99
C LEU A 11 19.18 -6.84 2.08
N ILE A 12 18.17 -6.36 1.36
CA ILE A 12 17.70 -4.97 1.45
C ILE A 12 17.22 -4.67 2.88
N SER A 13 16.44 -5.56 3.48
CA SER A 13 15.97 -5.39 4.87
C SER A 13 17.12 -5.33 5.87
N ILE A 14 18.12 -6.20 5.74
CA ILE A 14 19.32 -6.18 6.60
C ILE A 14 20.07 -4.85 6.46
N LEU A 15 20.22 -4.35 5.22
CA LEU A 15 20.87 -3.05 4.99
C LEU A 15 20.12 -1.92 5.68
N PHE A 16 18.78 -1.87 5.54
CA PHE A 16 17.96 -0.82 6.16
C PHE A 16 17.97 -0.91 7.69
N ILE A 17 17.91 -2.13 8.25
CA ILE A 17 18.04 -2.34 9.71
C ILE A 17 19.41 -1.88 10.20
N TRP A 18 20.47 -2.25 9.50
CA TRP A 18 21.82 -1.83 9.88
C TRP A 18 21.96 -0.31 9.86
N LEU A 19 21.42 0.36 8.83
CA LEU A 19 21.41 1.83 8.74
C LEU A 19 20.60 2.46 9.89
N ALA A 20 19.46 1.88 10.24
CA ALA A 20 18.58 2.37 11.29
C ALA A 20 19.18 2.22 12.71
N LEU A 21 19.90 1.11 12.95
CA LEU A 21 20.43 0.76 14.26
C LEU A 21 21.88 1.15 14.45
N ARG A 22 22.56 1.66 13.42
CA ARG A 22 23.95 2.08 13.52
C ARG A 22 24.10 3.24 14.50
N GLY A 23 24.89 3.01 15.56
CA GLY A 23 25.11 4.00 16.62
C GLY A 23 23.99 4.09 17.66
N LEU A 24 23.02 3.18 17.63
CA LEU A 24 21.92 3.14 18.60
C LEU A 24 22.42 2.82 20.00
N ALA A 25 22.10 3.69 20.98
CA ALA A 25 22.31 3.42 22.39
C ALA A 25 21.22 2.46 22.90
N LEU A 26 21.54 1.17 23.01
CA LEU A 26 20.59 0.11 23.37
C LEU A 26 19.92 0.35 24.73
N ASP A 27 20.65 0.88 25.70
CA ASP A 27 20.09 1.18 27.03
C ASP A 27 18.96 2.19 26.92
N ARG A 28 19.19 3.32 26.24
CA ARG A 28 18.17 4.36 26.02
C ARG A 28 16.99 3.86 25.19
N PHE A 29 17.26 3.00 24.20
CA PHE A 29 16.21 2.36 23.42
C PHE A 29 15.29 1.52 24.31
N TRP A 30 15.86 0.68 25.17
CA TRP A 30 15.06 -0.14 26.08
C TRP A 30 14.35 0.69 27.14
N ASP A 31 14.95 1.78 27.62
CA ASP A 31 14.31 2.71 28.53
C ASP A 31 13.11 3.39 27.88
N ALA A 32 13.23 3.86 26.64
CA ALA A 32 12.12 4.44 25.87
C ALA A 32 10.99 3.43 25.66
N VAL A 33 11.31 2.18 25.29
CA VAL A 33 10.30 1.13 25.07
C VAL A 33 9.63 0.75 26.39
N ARG A 34 10.37 0.57 27.49
CA ARG A 34 9.79 0.20 28.80
C ARG A 34 8.99 1.32 29.45
N GLY A 35 9.40 2.57 29.23
CA GLY A 35 8.72 3.75 29.76
C GLY A 35 7.46 4.13 29.01
N ALA A 36 7.21 3.53 27.83
CA ALA A 36 6.07 3.88 27.00
C ALA A 36 4.72 3.54 27.66
N ASN A 37 3.77 4.46 27.55
CA ASN A 37 2.40 4.25 28.01
C ASN A 37 1.56 3.51 26.98
N TYR A 38 1.59 2.19 27.01
CA TYR A 38 0.94 1.31 26.02
C TYR A 38 -0.59 1.41 25.96
N TRP A 39 -1.26 2.09 26.90
CA TRP A 39 -2.69 2.34 26.80
C TRP A 39 -3.08 3.15 25.57
N TRP A 40 -2.18 4.01 25.09
CA TRP A 40 -2.37 4.78 23.86
C TRP A 40 -2.41 3.94 22.58
N LEU A 41 -1.92 2.70 22.63
CA LEU A 41 -2.07 1.79 21.50
C LEU A 41 -3.51 1.39 21.24
N LEU A 42 -4.37 1.35 22.26
CA LEU A 42 -5.78 0.98 22.10
C LEU A 42 -6.52 1.93 21.14
N PRO A 43 -6.55 3.25 21.36
CA PRO A 43 -7.14 4.18 20.40
C PRO A 43 -6.40 4.17 19.04
N GLY A 44 -5.07 4.02 19.03
CA GLY A 44 -4.27 3.91 17.80
C GLY A 44 -4.70 2.72 16.93
N ILE A 45 -4.84 1.54 17.52
CA ILE A 45 -5.32 0.31 16.86
C ILE A 45 -6.79 0.48 16.45
N GLY A 46 -7.61 1.12 17.27
CA GLY A 46 -9.01 1.45 16.94
C GLY A 46 -9.11 2.30 15.68
N VAL A 47 -8.37 3.39 15.60
CA VAL A 47 -8.28 4.27 14.40
C VAL A 47 -7.75 3.49 13.20
N TYR A 48 -6.78 2.60 13.40
CA TYR A 48 -6.28 1.75 12.32
C TYR A 48 -7.39 0.83 11.75
N PHE A 49 -8.20 0.20 12.57
CA PHE A 49 -9.32 -0.61 12.07
C PHE A 49 -10.39 0.24 11.37
N VAL A 50 -10.62 1.48 11.80
CA VAL A 50 -11.46 2.43 11.06
C VAL A 50 -10.85 2.73 9.69
N ALA A 51 -9.52 2.89 9.59
CA ALA A 51 -8.84 3.07 8.30
C ALA A 51 -8.98 1.83 7.40
N VAL A 52 -8.86 0.60 7.94
CA VAL A 52 -9.10 -0.64 7.19
C VAL A 52 -10.55 -0.73 6.70
N TRP A 53 -11.52 -0.31 7.52
CA TRP A 53 -12.92 -0.22 7.12
C TRP A 53 -13.13 0.81 6.00
N ALA A 54 -12.53 1.99 6.11
CA ALA A 54 -12.58 3.03 5.08
C ALA A 54 -11.99 2.53 3.74
N ARG A 55 -10.94 1.68 3.78
CA ARG A 55 -10.39 1.03 2.58
C ARG A 55 -11.37 0.03 1.96
N ALA A 56 -12.06 -0.75 2.77
CA ALA A 56 -13.11 -1.64 2.29
C ALA A 56 -14.28 -0.85 1.67
N TRP A 57 -14.63 0.29 2.28
CA TRP A 57 -15.66 1.20 1.76
C TRP A 57 -15.23 1.83 0.43
N ARG A 58 -13.99 2.32 0.30
CA ARG A 58 -13.44 2.79 -0.97
C ARG A 58 -13.49 1.70 -2.05
N TRP A 59 -13.11 0.49 -1.70
CA TRP A 59 -13.12 -0.63 -2.65
C TRP A 59 -14.52 -1.00 -3.10
N HIS A 60 -15.56 -0.83 -2.26
CA HIS A 60 -16.95 -0.92 -2.68
C HIS A 60 -17.27 0.04 -3.84
N TYR A 61 -16.85 1.31 -3.77
CA TYR A 61 -17.05 2.26 -4.87
C TYR A 61 -16.31 1.87 -6.14
N LEU A 62 -15.11 1.36 -6.01
CA LEU A 62 -14.31 0.90 -7.15
C LEU A 62 -14.95 -0.31 -7.85
N LEU A 63 -15.57 -1.21 -7.10
CA LEU A 63 -16.20 -2.40 -7.65
C LEU A 63 -17.64 -2.17 -8.10
N ARG A 64 -18.31 -1.13 -7.62
CA ARG A 64 -19.73 -0.85 -7.90
C ARG A 64 -20.13 -0.92 -9.39
N PRO A 65 -19.32 -0.43 -10.35
CA PRO A 65 -19.66 -0.54 -11.78
C PRO A 65 -19.58 -1.97 -12.34
N ILE A 66 -18.88 -2.88 -11.65
CA ILE A 66 -18.74 -4.28 -12.03
C ILE A 66 -19.80 -5.11 -11.31
N LYS A 67 -19.82 -4.99 -9.98
CA LYS A 67 -20.76 -5.65 -9.09
C LYS A 67 -20.84 -4.91 -7.76
N SER A 68 -22.04 -4.62 -7.30
CA SER A 68 -22.24 -4.01 -5.99
C SER A 68 -22.02 -5.05 -4.89
N VAL A 69 -20.91 -4.92 -4.13
CA VAL A 69 -20.58 -5.76 -3.00
C VAL A 69 -20.62 -4.90 -1.73
N PRO A 70 -21.39 -5.27 -0.69
CA PRO A 70 -21.48 -4.47 0.53
C PRO A 70 -20.13 -4.32 1.24
N THR A 71 -19.87 -3.16 1.84
CA THR A 71 -18.63 -2.89 2.58
C THR A 71 -18.35 -3.92 3.68
N ARG A 72 -19.38 -4.40 4.36
CA ARG A 72 -19.26 -5.45 5.39
C ARG A 72 -18.67 -6.75 4.88
N GLU A 73 -18.90 -7.08 3.61
CA GLU A 73 -18.34 -8.27 2.96
C GLU A 73 -16.94 -8.01 2.40
N MET A 74 -16.64 -6.76 2.05
CA MET A 74 -15.32 -6.33 1.60
C MET A 74 -14.29 -6.23 2.73
N PHE A 75 -14.73 -5.91 3.96
CA PHE A 75 -13.85 -5.74 5.10
C PHE A 75 -13.03 -6.99 5.44
N PRO A 76 -13.62 -8.21 5.57
CA PRO A 76 -12.84 -9.45 5.74
C PRO A 76 -11.83 -9.67 4.62
N ILE A 77 -12.23 -9.45 3.37
CA ILE A 77 -11.36 -9.64 2.20
C ILE A 77 -10.18 -8.65 2.24
N THR A 78 -10.44 -7.41 2.65
CA THR A 78 -9.39 -6.39 2.82
C THR A 78 -8.42 -6.79 3.92
N ALA A 79 -8.91 -7.25 5.08
CA ALA A 79 -8.08 -7.71 6.19
C ALA A 79 -7.21 -8.93 5.80
N ILE A 80 -7.76 -9.89 5.03
CA ILE A 80 -7.00 -11.01 4.46
C ILE A 80 -5.87 -10.50 3.55
N GLY A 81 -6.15 -9.47 2.72
CA GLY A 81 -5.13 -8.83 1.89
C GLY A 81 -3.98 -8.24 2.70
N TYR A 82 -4.29 -7.52 3.79
CA TYR A 82 -3.28 -6.97 4.69
C TYR A 82 -2.43 -8.04 5.37
N MET A 83 -3.07 -9.08 5.91
CA MET A 83 -2.36 -10.24 6.44
C MET A 83 -1.43 -10.85 5.38
N GLY A 84 -1.92 -11.00 4.15
CA GLY A 84 -1.11 -11.52 3.04
C GLY A 84 0.12 -10.65 2.75
N ASN A 85 -0.02 -9.32 2.75
CA ASN A 85 1.11 -8.41 2.56
C ASN A 85 2.12 -8.44 3.72
N ASN A 86 1.64 -8.71 4.94
CA ASN A 86 2.48 -8.78 6.12
C ASN A 86 3.28 -10.08 6.22
N ILE A 87 2.74 -11.19 5.70
CA ILE A 87 3.35 -12.52 5.81
C ILE A 87 4.15 -12.90 4.55
N TYR A 88 3.70 -12.43 3.37
CA TYR A 88 4.31 -12.81 2.11
C TYR A 88 5.02 -11.63 1.45
N PRO A 89 6.14 -11.89 0.76
CA PRO A 89 6.87 -10.86 0.05
C PRO A 89 6.10 -10.40 -1.21
N ALA A 90 6.59 -9.30 -1.81
CA ALA A 90 6.11 -8.76 -3.08
C ALA A 90 4.60 -8.41 -3.09
N ARG A 91 4.04 -8.00 -1.94
CA ARG A 91 2.63 -7.61 -1.79
C ARG A 91 1.64 -8.69 -2.27
N ALA A 92 1.98 -9.96 -2.05
CA ALA A 92 1.14 -11.09 -2.49
C ALA A 92 -0.29 -11.04 -1.90
N GLY A 93 -0.52 -10.31 -0.83
CA GLY A 93 -1.86 -10.07 -0.27
C GLY A 93 -2.79 -9.34 -1.23
N GLU A 94 -2.29 -8.54 -2.16
CA GLU A 94 -3.12 -7.90 -3.20
C GLU A 94 -3.69 -8.94 -4.17
N VAL A 95 -2.89 -9.94 -4.53
CA VAL A 95 -3.36 -11.08 -5.34
C VAL A 95 -4.31 -11.95 -4.52
N LEU A 96 -3.98 -12.23 -3.25
CA LEU A 96 -4.81 -13.04 -2.37
C LEU A 96 -6.22 -12.44 -2.22
N ARG A 97 -6.35 -11.13 -1.97
CA ARG A 97 -7.68 -10.50 -1.86
C ARG A 97 -8.46 -10.54 -3.18
N ALA A 98 -7.78 -10.46 -4.35
CA ALA A 98 -8.43 -10.62 -5.64
C ALA A 98 -8.94 -12.06 -5.85
N VAL A 99 -8.19 -13.06 -5.41
CA VAL A 99 -8.58 -14.48 -5.42
C VAL A 99 -9.79 -14.73 -4.53
N VAL A 100 -9.77 -14.23 -3.29
CA VAL A 100 -10.92 -14.38 -2.37
C VAL A 100 -12.17 -13.69 -2.92
N LEU A 101 -11.99 -12.50 -3.53
CA LEU A 101 -13.09 -11.77 -4.18
C LEU A 101 -13.69 -12.56 -5.36
N LYS A 102 -12.86 -13.20 -6.19
CA LYS A 102 -13.33 -14.07 -7.28
C LYS A 102 -14.16 -15.23 -6.74
N ARG A 103 -13.66 -15.93 -5.71
CA ARG A 103 -14.36 -17.06 -5.11
C ARG A 103 -15.71 -16.70 -4.49
N ARG A 104 -15.77 -15.57 -3.75
CA ARG A 104 -16.99 -15.15 -3.07
C ARG A 104 -18.02 -14.49 -3.99
N HIS A 105 -17.54 -13.68 -4.92
CA HIS A 105 -18.40 -12.78 -5.67
C HIS A 105 -18.37 -12.99 -7.18
N GLY A 106 -17.52 -13.90 -7.71
CA GLY A 106 -17.38 -14.18 -9.14
C GLY A 106 -16.68 -13.07 -9.93
N ILE A 107 -16.10 -12.07 -9.27
CA ILE A 107 -15.39 -10.97 -9.94
C ILE A 107 -14.03 -11.48 -10.42
N SER A 108 -13.70 -11.25 -11.68
CA SER A 108 -12.43 -11.73 -12.26
C SER A 108 -11.22 -11.13 -11.55
N ILE A 109 -10.14 -11.91 -11.38
CA ILE A 109 -8.91 -11.47 -10.73
C ILE A 109 -8.33 -10.25 -11.45
N SER A 110 -8.33 -10.22 -12.78
CA SER A 110 -7.82 -9.08 -13.57
C SER A 110 -8.60 -7.80 -13.33
N ALA A 111 -9.93 -7.85 -13.22
CA ALA A 111 -10.75 -6.69 -12.87
C ALA A 111 -10.50 -6.23 -11.42
N ALA A 112 -10.39 -7.18 -10.48
CA ALA A 112 -10.05 -6.87 -9.10
C ALA A 112 -8.66 -6.21 -8.98
N LEU A 113 -7.64 -6.74 -9.66
CA LEU A 113 -6.29 -6.16 -9.70
C LEU A 113 -6.30 -4.75 -10.34
N ALA A 114 -7.10 -4.52 -11.37
CA ALA A 114 -7.25 -3.18 -11.96
C ALA A 114 -7.77 -2.17 -10.92
N THR A 115 -8.78 -2.54 -10.12
CA THR A 115 -9.27 -1.66 -9.05
C THR A 115 -8.21 -1.42 -7.96
N ILE A 116 -7.39 -2.42 -7.66
CA ILE A 116 -6.26 -2.28 -6.72
C ILE A 116 -5.20 -1.31 -7.24
N ILE A 117 -4.91 -1.33 -8.54
CA ILE A 117 -4.00 -0.35 -9.16
C ILE A 117 -4.59 1.07 -9.05
N VAL A 118 -5.90 1.24 -9.27
CA VAL A 118 -6.56 2.53 -9.03
C VAL A 118 -6.35 3.00 -7.58
N GLU A 119 -6.56 2.12 -6.60
CA GLU A 119 -6.28 2.44 -5.19
C GLU A 119 -4.85 2.95 -5.01
N ARG A 120 -3.86 2.25 -5.56
CA ARG A 120 -2.43 2.64 -5.43
C ARG A 120 -2.14 4.00 -6.06
N ILE A 121 -2.77 4.32 -7.18
CA ILE A 121 -2.61 5.62 -7.84
C ILE A 121 -3.16 6.74 -6.96
N PHE A 122 -4.39 6.61 -6.44
CA PHE A 122 -4.98 7.62 -5.57
C PHE A 122 -4.25 7.72 -4.22
N ASP A 123 -3.79 6.61 -3.66
CA ASP A 123 -2.92 6.60 -2.48
C ASP A 123 -1.63 7.40 -2.76
N GLY A 124 -0.99 7.18 -3.91
CA GLY A 124 0.20 7.94 -4.34
C GLY A 124 -0.06 9.43 -4.49
N VAL A 125 -1.20 9.83 -5.06
CA VAL A 125 -1.60 11.27 -5.15
C VAL A 125 -1.68 11.91 -3.78
N VAL A 126 -2.37 11.25 -2.84
CA VAL A 126 -2.54 11.80 -1.48
C VAL A 126 -1.21 11.84 -0.73
N MET A 127 -0.39 10.78 -0.84
CA MET A 127 0.95 10.75 -0.21
C MET A 127 1.87 11.84 -0.75
N LEU A 128 1.87 12.08 -2.06
CA LEU A 128 2.59 13.19 -2.64
C LEU A 128 2.05 14.54 -2.15
N GLY A 129 0.73 14.68 -2.03
CA GLY A 129 0.10 15.84 -1.42
C GLY A 129 0.60 16.07 0.01
N PHE A 130 0.77 15.03 0.80
CA PHE A 130 1.34 15.11 2.16
C PHE A 130 2.81 15.56 2.15
N VAL A 131 3.62 15.00 1.25
CA VAL A 131 5.03 15.38 1.11
C VAL A 131 5.14 16.83 0.65
N PHE A 132 4.41 17.24 -0.40
CA PHE A 132 4.45 18.61 -0.91
C PHE A 132 3.91 19.64 0.08
N GLY A 133 2.83 19.33 0.79
CA GLY A 133 2.30 20.20 1.84
C GLY A 133 3.29 20.43 2.98
N ASN A 134 4.24 19.52 3.18
CA ASN A 134 5.28 19.61 4.21
C ASN A 134 6.65 20.10 3.69
N LEU A 135 6.80 20.38 2.39
CA LEU A 135 8.08 20.88 1.84
C LEU A 135 8.59 22.16 2.53
N PRO A 136 7.76 23.17 2.86
CA PRO A 136 8.24 24.36 3.56
C PRO A 136 8.83 24.04 4.94
N GLU A 137 8.25 23.09 5.65
CA GLU A 137 8.73 22.65 6.96
C GLU A 137 10.03 21.83 6.82
N LEU A 138 10.07 20.92 5.84
CA LEU A 138 11.28 20.16 5.52
C LEU A 138 12.44 21.10 5.13
N ALA A 139 12.18 22.15 4.34
CA ALA A 139 13.17 23.13 3.96
C ALA A 139 13.72 23.92 5.15
N ARG A 140 12.89 24.21 6.16
CA ARG A 140 13.34 24.86 7.42
C ARG A 140 14.27 23.98 8.23
N LEU A 141 13.94 22.69 8.36
CA LEU A 141 14.73 21.73 9.15
C LEU A 141 16.11 21.45 8.55
N THR A 142 16.24 21.66 7.27
CA THR A 142 17.43 21.28 6.49
C THR A 142 18.29 22.47 6.07
N GLN A 143 17.99 23.70 6.55
CA GLN A 143 18.84 24.86 6.34
C GLN A 143 20.23 24.61 6.91
N GLY A 144 21.15 24.13 6.07
CA GLY A 144 22.54 23.87 6.44
C GLY A 144 23.14 22.56 5.93
N SER A 145 22.35 21.62 5.44
CA SER A 145 22.86 20.40 4.80
C SER A 145 22.67 20.46 3.30
N GLY A 146 23.75 20.45 2.53
CA GLY A 146 23.73 20.45 1.04
C GLY A 146 23.01 19.28 0.39
N PHE A 147 22.42 18.40 1.20
CA PHE A 147 21.62 17.25 0.80
C PHE A 147 20.18 17.63 0.35
N VAL A 148 19.69 18.79 0.76
CA VAL A 148 18.27 19.22 0.57
C VAL A 148 17.95 19.62 -0.86
N GLY A 149 18.84 20.30 -1.55
CA GLY A 149 18.64 20.69 -2.94
C GLY A 149 18.42 19.48 -3.87
N ASN A 150 19.07 18.35 -3.56
CA ASN A 150 18.88 17.11 -4.30
C ASN A 150 17.54 16.43 -4.00
N ILE A 151 17.04 16.51 -2.76
CA ILE A 151 15.73 15.95 -2.37
C ILE A 151 14.60 16.73 -3.03
N GLU A 152 14.67 18.06 -3.04
CA GLU A 152 13.65 18.89 -3.70
C GLU A 152 13.58 18.61 -5.20
N GLN A 153 14.71 18.56 -5.90
CA GLN A 153 14.76 18.23 -7.32
C GLN A 153 14.25 16.80 -7.60
N LEU A 154 14.67 15.80 -6.83
CA LEU A 154 14.19 14.42 -6.96
C LEU A 154 12.70 14.31 -6.70
N THR A 155 12.20 15.06 -5.72
CA THR A 155 10.76 15.10 -5.40
C THR A 155 9.97 15.74 -6.54
N LEU A 156 10.44 16.87 -7.11
CA LEU A 156 9.80 17.51 -8.25
C LEU A 156 9.80 16.62 -9.50
N ILE A 157 10.92 15.98 -9.81
CA ILE A 157 11.02 15.04 -10.95
C ILE A 157 10.07 13.85 -10.72
N GLY A 158 10.12 13.23 -9.54
CA GLY A 158 9.25 12.12 -9.17
C GLY A 158 7.77 12.49 -9.27
N ALA A 159 7.39 13.66 -8.79
CA ALA A 159 6.03 14.18 -8.89
C ALA A 159 5.62 14.45 -10.35
N GLY A 160 6.51 15.01 -11.17
CA GLY A 160 6.24 15.23 -12.59
C GLY A 160 6.00 13.92 -13.33
N VAL A 161 6.86 12.92 -13.11
CA VAL A 161 6.69 11.57 -13.68
C VAL A 161 5.39 10.93 -13.19
N PHE A 162 5.10 11.03 -11.89
CA PHE A 162 3.86 10.50 -11.33
C PHE A 162 2.61 11.21 -11.87
N ALA A 163 2.63 12.54 -11.96
CA ALA A 163 1.52 13.32 -12.52
C ALA A 163 1.28 12.94 -13.99
N LEU A 164 2.34 12.78 -14.78
CA LEU A 164 2.23 12.32 -16.16
C LEU A 164 1.63 10.92 -16.26
N ALA A 165 2.10 10.00 -15.43
CA ALA A 165 1.56 8.64 -15.36
C ALA A 165 0.08 8.63 -14.92
N LEU A 166 -0.28 9.46 -13.94
CA LEU A 166 -1.67 9.64 -13.48
C LEU A 166 -2.56 10.15 -14.60
N VAL A 167 -2.14 11.20 -15.31
CA VAL A 167 -2.91 11.77 -16.44
C VAL A 167 -3.07 10.72 -17.53
N ALA A 168 -2.01 10.02 -17.93
CA ALA A 168 -2.07 8.94 -18.92
C ALA A 168 -3.04 7.83 -18.50
N PHE A 169 -3.01 7.45 -17.23
CA PHE A 169 -3.91 6.44 -16.66
C PHE A 169 -5.36 6.90 -16.63
N LEU A 170 -5.64 8.15 -16.22
CA LEU A 170 -6.99 8.72 -16.22
C LEU A 170 -7.54 8.82 -17.65
N LEU A 171 -6.72 9.27 -18.61
CA LEU A 171 -7.09 9.30 -20.02
C LEU A 171 -7.41 7.89 -20.54
N ALA A 172 -6.61 6.89 -20.18
CA ALA A 172 -6.87 5.50 -20.54
C ALA A 172 -8.21 4.99 -19.97
N ALA A 173 -8.56 5.38 -18.75
CA ALA A 173 -9.82 5.01 -18.11
C ALA A 173 -11.04 5.76 -18.71
N MET A 174 -10.87 7.05 -19.03
CA MET A 174 -11.94 7.90 -19.58
C MET A 174 -12.23 7.61 -21.05
N PHE A 175 -11.23 7.17 -21.84
CA PHE A 175 -11.36 6.86 -23.27
C PHE A 175 -11.16 5.37 -23.57
N PRO A 176 -12.05 4.49 -23.07
CA PRO A 176 -11.84 3.04 -23.13
C PRO A 176 -11.74 2.50 -24.57
N THR A 177 -12.49 3.06 -25.52
CA THR A 177 -12.44 2.64 -26.93
C THR A 177 -11.09 2.96 -27.59
N ALA A 178 -10.52 4.13 -27.32
CA ALA A 178 -9.19 4.50 -27.79
C ALA A 178 -8.11 3.64 -27.13
N SER A 179 -8.23 3.40 -25.84
CA SER A 179 -7.29 2.58 -25.05
C SER A 179 -7.31 1.12 -25.48
N LEU A 180 -8.48 0.57 -25.79
CA LEU A 180 -8.61 -0.78 -26.37
C LEU A 180 -7.94 -0.86 -27.73
N ARG A 181 -8.18 0.11 -28.64
CA ARG A 181 -7.53 0.14 -29.96
C ARG A 181 -6.01 0.22 -29.84
N LEU A 182 -5.51 1.07 -28.95
CA LEU A 182 -4.07 1.17 -28.68
C LEU A 182 -3.52 -0.14 -28.09
N GLY A 183 -4.21 -0.72 -27.12
CA GLY A 183 -3.86 -2.01 -26.52
C GLY A 183 -3.80 -3.13 -27.57
N ASP A 184 -4.82 -3.25 -28.41
CA ASP A 184 -4.87 -4.25 -29.48
C ASP A 184 -3.77 -4.02 -30.53
N TRP A 185 -3.44 -2.77 -30.83
CA TRP A 185 -2.34 -2.43 -31.73
C TRP A 185 -0.98 -2.84 -31.14
N LEU A 186 -0.74 -2.52 -29.86
CA LEU A 186 0.48 -2.91 -29.14
C LEU A 186 0.59 -4.44 -29.03
N ILE A 187 -0.50 -5.13 -28.70
CA ILE A 187 -0.55 -6.58 -28.60
C ILE A 187 -0.20 -7.22 -29.94
N ARG A 188 -0.80 -6.75 -31.03
CA ARG A 188 -0.47 -7.27 -32.39
C ARG A 188 0.97 -7.07 -32.75
N ARG A 189 1.60 -5.99 -32.28
CA ARG A 189 2.98 -5.65 -32.66
C ARG A 189 4.05 -6.29 -31.77
N LEU A 190 3.75 -6.46 -30.48
CA LEU A 190 4.75 -6.85 -29.47
C LEU A 190 4.54 -8.27 -28.91
N VAL A 191 3.33 -8.83 -29.03
CA VAL A 191 3.00 -10.13 -28.45
C VAL A 191 3.00 -11.21 -29.51
N PRO A 192 3.72 -12.34 -29.30
CA PRO A 192 3.65 -13.50 -30.18
C PRO A 192 2.23 -14.03 -30.35
N ASP A 193 1.88 -14.55 -31.53
CA ASP A 193 0.52 -14.96 -31.90
C ASP A 193 -0.15 -15.87 -30.89
N ARG A 194 0.60 -16.82 -30.36
CA ARG A 194 0.13 -17.78 -29.33
C ARG A 194 -0.40 -17.16 -28.03
N TRP A 195 -0.07 -15.88 -27.77
CA TRP A 195 -0.45 -15.18 -26.53
C TRP A 195 -1.39 -14.00 -26.76
N ARG A 196 -1.68 -13.64 -28.02
CA ARG A 196 -2.45 -12.42 -28.37
C ARG A 196 -3.87 -12.43 -27.82
N GLU A 197 -4.59 -13.53 -27.97
CA GLU A 197 -5.96 -13.65 -27.44
C GLU A 197 -5.99 -13.51 -25.91
N ARG A 198 -5.03 -14.14 -25.23
CA ARG A 198 -4.88 -14.02 -23.78
C ARG A 198 -4.59 -12.59 -23.36
N ALA A 199 -3.65 -11.93 -24.02
CA ALA A 199 -3.30 -10.53 -23.75
C ALA A 199 -4.48 -9.59 -24.00
N ALA A 200 -5.20 -9.76 -25.10
CA ALA A 200 -6.40 -8.98 -25.41
C ALA A 200 -7.49 -9.18 -24.35
N GLY A 201 -7.79 -10.43 -23.98
CA GLY A 201 -8.77 -10.74 -22.92
C GLY A 201 -8.41 -10.12 -21.57
N LEU A 202 -7.12 -10.14 -21.18
CA LEU A 202 -6.63 -9.48 -19.97
C LEU A 202 -6.79 -7.96 -20.05
N THR A 203 -6.46 -7.36 -21.21
CA THR A 203 -6.59 -5.91 -21.43
C THR A 203 -8.05 -5.47 -21.32
N HIS A 204 -8.99 -6.22 -21.92
CA HIS A 204 -10.43 -5.93 -21.82
C HIS A 204 -10.93 -6.01 -20.37
N LYS A 205 -10.56 -7.07 -19.63
CA LYS A 205 -10.94 -7.24 -18.22
C LYS A 205 -10.31 -6.15 -17.33
N PHE A 206 -9.07 -5.75 -17.62
CA PHE A 206 -8.38 -4.67 -16.93
C PHE A 206 -9.09 -3.33 -17.14
N LEU A 207 -9.35 -2.93 -18.39
CA LEU A 207 -10.05 -1.68 -18.68
C LEU A 207 -11.50 -1.68 -18.16
N GLY A 208 -12.13 -2.85 -18.06
CA GLY A 208 -13.41 -3.03 -17.37
C GLY A 208 -13.31 -2.69 -15.87
N GLY A 209 -12.20 -3.05 -15.22
CA GLY A 209 -11.93 -2.71 -13.81
C GLY A 209 -11.75 -1.21 -13.54
N LEU A 210 -11.44 -0.41 -14.59
CA LEU A 210 -11.32 1.05 -14.49
C LEU A 210 -12.66 1.79 -14.63
N ALA A 211 -13.77 1.08 -14.75
CA ALA A 211 -15.08 1.68 -15.02
C ALA A 211 -15.53 2.70 -13.95
N ALA A 212 -15.08 2.57 -12.70
CA ALA A 212 -15.37 3.53 -11.64
C ALA A 212 -14.84 4.94 -11.94
N LEU A 213 -13.77 5.06 -12.72
CA LEU A 213 -13.15 6.33 -13.10
C LEU A 213 -13.90 7.06 -14.24
N ARG A 214 -14.94 6.46 -14.79
CA ARG A 214 -15.79 7.09 -15.81
C ARG A 214 -16.86 8.00 -15.21
N SER A 215 -17.11 7.89 -13.90
CA SER A 215 -18.07 8.71 -13.19
C SER A 215 -17.34 9.80 -12.38
N PRO A 216 -17.65 11.10 -12.58
CA PRO A 216 -17.09 12.17 -11.74
C PRO A 216 -17.35 11.95 -10.25
N PHE A 217 -18.53 11.46 -9.89
CA PHE A 217 -18.87 11.10 -8.53
C PHE A 217 -18.00 9.94 -8.02
N GLY A 218 -17.73 8.92 -8.86
CA GLY A 218 -16.84 7.82 -8.53
C GLY A 218 -15.42 8.31 -8.23
N ILE A 219 -14.86 9.16 -9.09
CA ILE A 219 -13.53 9.77 -8.91
C ILE A 219 -13.48 10.57 -7.59
N PHE A 220 -14.49 11.42 -7.35
CA PHE A 220 -14.59 12.21 -6.13
C PHE A 220 -14.63 11.33 -4.89
N MET A 221 -15.46 10.28 -4.88
CA MET A 221 -15.58 9.36 -3.74
C MET A 221 -14.28 8.58 -3.49
N ILE A 222 -13.59 8.15 -4.56
CA ILE A 222 -12.29 7.46 -4.43
C ILE A 222 -11.24 8.42 -3.87
N PHE A 223 -11.20 9.67 -4.34
CA PHE A 223 -10.26 10.68 -3.87
C PHE A 223 -10.49 11.03 -2.40
N ILE A 224 -11.74 11.41 -2.05
CA ILE A 224 -12.05 11.84 -0.67
C ILE A 224 -11.85 10.70 0.34
N THR A 225 -12.24 9.49 -0.02
CA THR A 225 -12.00 8.32 0.84
C THR A 225 -10.51 8.03 0.97
N SER A 226 -9.69 8.26 -0.08
CA SER A 226 -8.23 8.15 0.03
C SER A 226 -7.66 9.18 0.99
N VAL A 227 -8.10 10.43 0.93
CA VAL A 227 -7.69 11.47 1.90
C VAL A 227 -8.06 11.06 3.32
N VAL A 228 -9.30 10.62 3.55
CA VAL A 228 -9.77 10.16 4.88
C VAL A 228 -8.91 8.99 5.38
N ILE A 229 -8.65 8.01 4.52
CA ILE A 229 -7.79 6.85 4.86
C ILE A 229 -6.41 7.33 5.32
N TRP A 230 -5.76 8.23 4.57
CA TRP A 230 -4.41 8.68 4.89
C TRP A 230 -4.34 9.60 6.11
N LEU A 231 -5.40 10.36 6.39
CA LEU A 231 -5.55 11.09 7.65
C LEU A 231 -5.72 10.16 8.85
N LEU A 232 -6.53 9.11 8.72
CA LEU A 232 -6.66 8.06 9.75
C LEU A 232 -5.34 7.29 9.95
N GLU A 233 -4.63 7.00 8.86
CA GLU A 233 -3.31 6.39 8.91
C GLU A 233 -2.31 7.28 9.69
N THR A 234 -2.33 8.58 9.49
CA THR A 234 -1.52 9.53 10.28
C THR A 234 -2.03 9.64 11.71
N GLY A 235 -3.34 9.63 11.92
CA GLY A 235 -3.94 9.67 13.25
C GLY A 235 -3.47 8.52 14.15
N LYS A 236 -3.32 7.30 13.62
CA LYS A 236 -2.76 6.19 14.40
C LYS A 236 -1.29 6.43 14.80
N TYR A 237 -0.46 7.07 13.92
CA TYR A 237 0.91 7.48 14.26
C TYR A 237 0.89 8.46 15.43
N TRP A 238 -0.06 9.41 15.39
CA TRP A 238 -0.23 10.38 16.47
C TRP A 238 -0.61 9.72 17.79
N PHE A 239 -1.56 8.78 17.80
CA PHE A 239 -1.93 8.07 19.03
C PHE A 239 -0.78 7.24 19.59
N VAL A 240 -0.01 6.56 18.74
CA VAL A 240 1.17 5.82 19.19
C VAL A 240 2.26 6.77 19.71
N MET A 241 2.39 7.98 19.15
CA MET A 241 3.32 9.01 19.63
C MET A 241 3.01 9.40 21.09
N GLN A 242 1.73 9.50 21.44
CA GLN A 242 1.32 9.81 22.82
C GLN A 242 1.76 8.76 23.86
N ALA A 243 2.20 7.60 23.40
CA ALA A 243 2.77 6.58 24.29
C ALA A 243 4.21 6.87 24.70
N PHE A 244 4.91 7.75 23.98
CA PHE A 244 6.33 8.05 24.16
C PHE A 244 6.55 9.49 24.65
N ASP A 245 7.71 9.75 25.23
CA ASP A 245 8.08 11.07 25.74
C ASP A 245 8.77 11.91 24.65
N PHE A 246 8.02 12.21 23.59
CA PHE A 246 8.39 13.19 22.57
C PHE A 246 7.13 13.73 21.90
N ASP A 247 7.23 14.92 21.32
CA ASP A 247 6.14 15.54 20.58
C ASP A 247 6.65 16.13 19.27
N VAL A 248 5.94 15.82 18.19
CA VAL A 248 6.13 16.44 16.87
C VAL A 248 4.77 16.78 16.27
N SER A 249 4.76 17.74 15.37
CA SER A 249 3.51 18.18 14.75
C SER A 249 2.83 17.02 13.97
N PHE A 250 1.50 17.09 13.87
CA PHE A 250 0.74 16.16 13.01
C PHE A 250 1.25 16.16 11.57
N PHE A 251 1.73 17.32 11.07
CA PHE A 251 2.34 17.44 9.75
C PHE A 251 3.65 16.67 9.62
N ALA A 252 4.48 16.63 10.67
CA ALA A 252 5.69 15.79 10.71
C ALA A 252 5.33 14.30 10.59
N LEU A 253 4.27 13.87 11.29
CA LEU A 253 3.77 12.50 11.20
C LEU A 253 3.14 12.19 9.83
N MET A 254 2.49 13.17 9.18
CA MET A 254 2.03 13.04 7.79
C MET A 254 3.20 12.82 6.84
N LEU A 255 4.29 13.59 7.00
CA LEU A 255 5.50 13.42 6.21
C LEU A 255 6.15 12.06 6.46
N MET A 256 6.28 11.65 7.72
CA MET A 256 6.77 10.34 8.10
C MET A 256 5.93 9.23 7.44
N ASN A 257 4.60 9.29 7.56
CA ASN A 257 3.68 8.34 6.97
C ASN A 257 3.84 8.26 5.43
N GLY A 258 3.94 9.40 4.75
CA GLY A 258 4.16 9.46 3.30
C GLY A 258 5.50 8.82 2.90
N ILE A 259 6.61 9.21 3.54
CA ILE A 259 7.97 8.70 3.23
C ILE A 259 8.07 7.21 3.53
N VAL A 260 7.58 6.75 4.67
CA VAL A 260 7.58 5.33 5.05
C VAL A 260 6.80 4.50 4.03
N ASN A 261 5.61 4.93 3.65
CA ASN A 261 4.79 4.17 2.69
C ASN A 261 5.40 4.17 1.28
N LEU A 262 6.06 5.23 0.86
CA LEU A 262 6.84 5.23 -0.39
C LEU A 262 8.02 4.26 -0.30
N ALA A 263 8.75 4.25 0.81
CA ALA A 263 9.86 3.33 1.02
C ALA A 263 9.43 1.85 1.05
N THR A 264 8.24 1.54 1.58
CA THR A 264 7.69 0.17 1.56
C THR A 264 7.27 -0.31 0.17
N THR A 265 7.36 0.53 -0.88
CA THR A 265 7.23 0.07 -2.27
C THR A 265 8.47 -0.67 -2.74
N ILE A 266 9.62 -0.45 -2.09
CA ILE A 266 10.88 -1.16 -2.37
C ILE A 266 10.71 -2.62 -1.95
N PRO A 267 11.10 -3.59 -2.80
CA PRO A 267 11.07 -5.00 -2.42
C PRO A 267 11.90 -5.24 -1.15
N SER A 268 11.28 -5.79 -0.13
CA SER A 268 11.86 -6.03 1.19
C SER A 268 11.45 -7.38 1.75
N ALA A 269 11.95 -7.73 2.92
CA ALA A 269 11.47 -8.89 3.67
C ALA A 269 9.96 -8.78 3.97
N PRO A 270 9.28 -9.91 4.22
CA PRO A 270 7.90 -9.91 4.69
C PRO A 270 7.70 -8.97 5.87
N GLY A 271 6.57 -8.29 5.91
CA GLY A 271 6.25 -7.32 6.95
C GLY A 271 6.96 -5.97 6.81
N TYR A 272 7.66 -5.72 5.70
CA TYR A 272 8.36 -4.45 5.43
C TYR A 272 9.47 -4.10 6.42
N ILE A 273 10.02 -5.10 7.11
CA ILE A 273 11.06 -4.92 8.12
C ILE A 273 12.26 -4.16 7.51
N GLY A 274 12.69 -3.11 8.18
CA GLY A 274 13.76 -2.21 7.74
C GLY A 274 13.27 -1.11 6.81
N THR A 275 12.55 -1.41 5.74
CA THR A 275 12.04 -0.40 4.79
C THR A 275 10.90 0.44 5.37
N PHE A 276 10.23 -0.04 6.41
CA PHE A 276 9.34 0.75 7.25
C PHE A 276 10.11 1.52 8.31
N ASP A 277 11.06 0.85 8.99
CA ASP A 277 11.67 1.33 10.23
C ASP A 277 12.70 2.44 9.96
N ALA A 278 13.65 2.22 9.06
CA ALA A 278 14.74 3.17 8.83
C ALA A 278 14.27 4.56 8.35
N PRO A 279 13.35 4.67 7.37
CA PRO A 279 12.83 5.98 6.99
C PRO A 279 12.03 6.67 8.11
N GLY A 280 11.30 5.90 8.92
CA GLY A 280 10.58 6.43 10.07
C GLY A 280 11.51 7.07 11.10
N ILE A 281 12.56 6.35 11.49
CA ILE A 281 13.59 6.84 12.40
C ILE A 281 14.30 8.07 11.82
N ALA A 282 14.64 8.05 10.52
CA ALA A 282 15.32 9.15 9.87
C ALA A 282 14.48 10.44 9.83
N VAL A 283 13.18 10.33 9.55
CA VAL A 283 12.27 11.48 9.56
C VAL A 283 12.17 12.07 10.96
N LEU A 284 11.93 11.25 11.99
CA LEU A 284 11.84 11.72 13.36
C LEU A 284 13.16 12.35 13.83
N GLY A 285 14.30 11.77 13.47
CA GLY A 285 15.62 12.34 13.75
C GLY A 285 15.81 13.73 13.11
N ALA A 286 15.28 13.96 11.88
CA ALA A 286 15.30 15.28 11.26
C ALA A 286 14.45 16.32 12.02
N TYR A 287 13.42 15.86 12.76
CA TYR A 287 12.64 16.69 13.68
C TYR A 287 13.24 16.80 15.09
N GLY A 288 14.48 16.34 15.29
CA GLY A 288 15.22 16.45 16.55
C GLY A 288 14.86 15.41 17.62
N VAL A 289 14.08 14.38 17.26
CA VAL A 289 13.79 13.27 18.17
C VAL A 289 15.05 12.42 18.34
N GLU A 290 15.40 12.10 19.60
CA GLU A 290 16.54 11.24 19.88
C GLU A 290 16.42 9.89 19.17
N GLN A 291 17.51 9.39 18.58
CA GLN A 291 17.51 8.17 17.76
C GLN A 291 16.95 6.96 18.52
N ALA A 292 17.25 6.82 19.80
CA ALA A 292 16.77 5.73 20.64
C ALA A 292 15.25 5.76 20.81
N THR A 293 14.69 6.93 21.08
CA THR A 293 13.25 7.17 21.20
C THR A 293 12.54 6.97 19.85
N ALA A 294 13.11 7.52 18.76
CA ALA A 294 12.58 7.35 17.40
C ALA A 294 12.56 5.87 16.99
N ALA A 295 13.59 5.10 17.32
CA ALA A 295 13.66 3.67 17.06
C ALA A 295 12.62 2.89 17.89
N GLY A 296 12.49 3.20 19.18
CA GLY A 296 11.50 2.58 20.07
C GLY A 296 10.09 2.82 19.59
N TYR A 297 9.75 4.08 19.31
CA TYR A 297 8.46 4.47 18.75
C TYR A 297 8.16 3.75 17.43
N THR A 298 9.10 3.76 16.49
CA THR A 298 8.89 3.18 15.17
C THR A 298 8.68 1.67 15.25
N LEU A 299 9.42 0.97 16.10
CA LEU A 299 9.25 -0.47 16.34
C LEU A 299 7.88 -0.78 16.95
N VAL A 300 7.46 -0.03 17.97
CA VAL A 300 6.15 -0.22 18.61
C VAL A 300 5.03 0.10 17.65
N LEU A 301 5.14 1.18 16.87
CA LEU A 301 4.21 1.52 15.79
C LEU A 301 4.11 0.38 14.77
N HIS A 302 5.24 -0.12 14.30
CA HIS A 302 5.29 -1.23 13.33
C HIS A 302 4.57 -2.47 13.88
N GLY A 303 4.86 -2.86 15.13
CA GLY A 303 4.18 -3.97 15.80
C GLY A 303 2.67 -3.75 15.94
N ALA A 304 2.24 -2.54 16.32
CA ALA A 304 0.84 -2.17 16.46
C ALA A 304 0.07 -2.18 15.13
N LEU A 305 0.75 -1.95 14.01
CA LEU A 305 0.16 -2.03 12.67
C LEU A 305 0.15 -3.45 12.13
N TRP A 306 1.23 -4.17 12.36
CA TRP A 306 1.44 -5.50 11.80
C TRP A 306 0.58 -6.57 12.49
N LEU A 307 0.63 -6.63 13.83
CA LEU A 307 0.07 -7.74 14.58
C LEU A 307 -1.48 -7.80 14.55
N PRO A 308 -2.23 -6.72 14.89
CA PRO A 308 -3.69 -6.80 14.99
C PRO A 308 -4.36 -7.17 13.66
N VAL A 309 -3.97 -6.54 12.56
CA VAL A 309 -4.57 -6.80 11.25
C VAL A 309 -4.16 -8.16 10.68
N THR A 310 -2.95 -8.63 11.01
CA THR A 310 -2.49 -9.97 10.62
C THR A 310 -3.31 -11.04 11.32
N LEU A 311 -3.54 -10.90 12.62
CA LEU A 311 -4.39 -11.83 13.38
C LEU A 311 -5.84 -11.81 12.89
N LEU A 312 -6.39 -10.62 12.63
CA LEU A 312 -7.75 -10.48 12.11
C LEU A 312 -7.88 -11.10 10.71
N GLY A 313 -6.91 -10.86 9.82
CA GLY A 313 -6.88 -11.44 8.48
C GLY A 313 -6.76 -12.96 8.51
N ALA A 314 -5.92 -13.51 9.41
CA ALA A 314 -5.78 -14.94 9.63
C ALA A 314 -7.09 -15.57 10.13
N TYR A 315 -7.77 -14.91 11.07
CA TYR A 315 -9.08 -15.33 11.55
C TYR A 315 -10.11 -15.41 10.40
N PHE A 316 -10.21 -14.36 9.59
CA PHE A 316 -11.12 -14.38 8.44
C PHE A 316 -10.75 -15.42 7.40
N LEU A 317 -9.45 -15.59 7.10
CA LEU A 317 -9.00 -16.62 6.15
C LEU A 317 -9.33 -18.03 6.63
N ALA A 318 -9.16 -18.30 7.92
CA ALA A 318 -9.54 -19.59 8.52
C ALA A 318 -11.05 -19.84 8.39
N ARG A 319 -11.90 -18.84 8.59
CA ARG A 319 -13.35 -18.95 8.40
C ARG A 319 -13.77 -19.19 6.95
N GLU A 320 -12.97 -18.77 5.98
CA GLU A 320 -13.22 -19.02 4.56
C GLU A 320 -12.99 -20.49 4.16
N GLY A 321 -12.38 -21.32 5.02
CA GLY A 321 -12.00 -22.70 4.67
C GLY A 321 -10.96 -22.79 3.55
N ILE A 322 -10.30 -21.66 3.24
CA ILE A 322 -9.30 -21.60 2.18
C ILE A 322 -7.96 -22.08 2.74
N ARG A 323 -7.52 -23.28 2.32
CA ARG A 323 -6.13 -23.67 2.54
C ARG A 323 -5.25 -22.85 1.64
N TRP A 324 -4.32 -22.10 2.23
CA TRP A 324 -3.41 -21.18 1.53
C TRP A 324 -2.71 -21.81 0.31
N ASN A 325 -2.23 -23.06 0.45
CA ASN A 325 -1.56 -23.75 -0.64
C ASN A 325 -2.48 -24.04 -1.85
N ASP A 326 -3.79 -24.13 -1.64
CA ASP A 326 -4.76 -24.42 -2.69
C ASP A 326 -5.20 -23.12 -3.40
N ALA A 327 -5.26 -22.01 -2.67
CA ALA A 327 -5.64 -20.70 -3.21
C ALA A 327 -4.64 -20.18 -4.26
N LEU A 328 -3.34 -20.35 -4.02
CA LEU A 328 -2.30 -19.90 -4.96
C LEU A 328 -1.96 -20.94 -6.04
N ARG A 329 -2.05 -22.24 -5.74
CA ARG A 329 -1.68 -23.29 -6.71
C ARG A 329 -2.77 -23.58 -7.73
N ASN A 330 -4.03 -23.64 -7.32
CA ASN A 330 -5.11 -24.04 -8.23
C ASN A 330 -5.50 -22.90 -9.17
N GLU A 331 -5.46 -21.64 -8.71
CA GLU A 331 -5.83 -20.52 -9.57
C GLU A 331 -4.72 -20.03 -10.49
N VAL A 332 -3.46 -20.20 -10.12
CA VAL A 332 -2.34 -20.02 -11.07
C VAL A 332 -2.43 -21.12 -12.15
N ARG A 333 -2.79 -22.37 -11.80
CA ARG A 333 -3.04 -23.44 -12.77
C ARG A 333 -4.31 -23.19 -13.61
N GLU A 334 -5.42 -22.71 -13.03
CA GLU A 334 -6.63 -22.37 -13.80
C GLU A 334 -6.41 -21.14 -14.70
N ALA A 335 -5.65 -20.14 -14.24
CA ALA A 335 -5.21 -19.02 -15.09
C ALA A 335 -4.28 -19.50 -16.22
N GLU A 336 -3.56 -20.58 -16.02
CA GLU A 336 -2.74 -21.25 -17.04
C GLU A 336 -3.55 -22.21 -17.93
N SER A 337 -4.62 -22.81 -17.44
CA SER A 337 -5.37 -23.88 -18.12
C SER A 337 -6.69 -23.46 -18.76
N ASP A 338 -7.21 -22.23 -18.51
CA ASP A 338 -8.40 -21.70 -19.18
C ASP A 338 -8.01 -20.79 -20.36
N PRO A 339 -7.82 -21.32 -21.57
CA PRO A 339 -7.48 -20.54 -22.75
C PRO A 339 -8.67 -19.77 -23.34
N ALA A 340 -9.89 -20.08 -22.91
CA ALA A 340 -11.10 -19.42 -23.38
C ALA A 340 -12.02 -19.21 -22.18
N GLY A 341 -11.91 -18.05 -21.52
CA GLY A 341 -12.88 -17.67 -20.50
C GLY A 341 -14.30 -17.82 -20.99
N GLY A 342 -14.94 -18.83 -20.43
CA GLY A 342 -16.18 -19.45 -20.84
C GLY A 342 -17.25 -18.51 -21.39
N ARG A 343 -17.88 -19.00 -22.43
CA ARG A 343 -19.21 -18.61 -22.83
C ARG A 343 -20.16 -18.66 -21.62
N VAL A 344 -20.63 -17.54 -21.16
CA VAL A 344 -22.02 -17.19 -20.84
C VAL A 344 -22.07 -15.67 -20.68
#